data_085a1334af3dd381d69a4af9e300d844
#
_entry.id   085a1334af3dd381d69a4af9e300d844
#
_cell.length_a   1.000
_cell.length_b   1.000
_cell.length_c   1.000
_cell.angle_alpha   90.00
_cell.angle_beta   90.00
_cell.angle_gamma   90.00
#
_symmetry.space_group_name_H-M   'P 1'
#
loop_
_entity.id
_entity.type
_entity.pdbx_description
1 polymer ?
#
loop_
_entity_poly.entity_id
_entity_poly.type
_entity_poly.pdbx_seq_one_letter_code
_entity_poly.pdbx_strand_id
1 'polypeptide(L)'
;MKNLNIFFLILIPTLFYTQKIRIFILAGQSNMNGFGYNKDLPNDLKTFKDVYIFQGNSVPDGDLNGGIGKWDVLKPGNGKGFKTDGKANTLSDRFGLELSFAKRMKELFPNDKVALIKYAREGTSIDSVAAANFGCWDADFNGKNGLNQYDNFLKIVKNALSETDIDGNGKKDEIIPSGILWMQGEGDASYDEEIAGRYYGHLKILMNQMRATLLTDDLPVVIGKISDSGKNEKGRVWPTGELVQYAQEKFIKTDKNAAIVRSTKKYNYGNDPWHYDSAGYIDLGKNFAEEIFKLIKNFESKP
;
A
#
# COMPACT_ATOMS: atom_id res chain seq x y z
N MET A 1 19.43 -7.00 72.80
CA MET A 1 19.29 -7.73 71.53
C MET A 1 18.58 -6.80 70.55
N LYS A 2 19.28 -6.29 69.51
CA LYS A 2 18.70 -5.38 68.50
C LYS A 2 18.20 -6.26 67.35
N ASN A 3 16.89 -6.24 67.07
CA ASN A 3 16.30 -6.95 65.95
C ASN A 3 16.64 -6.16 64.66
N LEU A 4 17.40 -6.80 63.77
CA LEU A 4 17.73 -6.29 62.43
C LEU A 4 16.62 -6.74 61.48
N ASN A 5 15.72 -5.84 61.11
CA ASN A 5 14.73 -6.10 60.08
C ASN A 5 15.39 -5.98 58.69
N ILE A 6 15.61 -7.09 58.00
CA ILE A 6 16.10 -7.15 56.64
C ILE A 6 14.89 -6.97 55.69
N PHE A 7 14.80 -5.84 55.03
CA PHE A 7 13.84 -5.62 53.94
C PHE A 7 14.40 -6.26 52.67
N PHE A 8 13.73 -7.31 52.19
CA PHE A 8 14.00 -7.88 50.86
C PHE A 8 13.32 -7.00 49.81
N LEU A 9 14.10 -6.20 49.06
CA LEU A 9 13.61 -5.49 47.87
C LEU A 9 13.48 -6.50 46.73
N ILE A 10 12.26 -6.94 46.45
CA ILE A 10 11.96 -7.77 45.26
C ILE A 10 12.01 -6.86 44.04
N LEU A 11 13.14 -6.89 43.28
CA LEU A 11 13.22 -6.31 41.94
C LEU A 11 12.37 -7.21 41.02
N ILE A 12 11.16 -6.76 40.71
CA ILE A 12 10.35 -7.33 39.63
C ILE A 12 10.96 -6.83 38.32
N PRO A 13 11.52 -7.70 37.46
CA PRO A 13 11.99 -7.27 36.14
C PRO A 13 10.77 -6.80 35.35
N THR A 14 10.68 -5.52 35.10
CA THR A 14 9.74 -4.98 34.12
C THR A 14 10.22 -5.46 32.76
N LEU A 15 9.59 -6.49 32.21
CA LEU A 15 9.72 -6.86 30.82
C LEU A 15 9.20 -5.66 29.98
N PHE A 16 10.13 -4.86 29.49
CA PHE A 16 9.81 -3.86 28.48
C PHE A 16 9.45 -4.61 27.21
N TYR A 17 8.17 -4.85 27.00
CA TYR A 17 7.65 -5.27 25.71
C TYR A 17 7.85 -4.06 24.75
N THR A 18 8.85 -4.12 23.90
CA THR A 18 8.96 -3.25 22.74
C THR A 18 7.74 -3.53 21.88
N GLN A 19 6.90 -2.53 21.71
CA GLN A 19 5.68 -2.70 20.92
C GLN A 19 6.07 -2.75 19.44
N LYS A 20 5.67 -3.82 18.77
CA LYS A 20 5.95 -4.05 17.35
C LYS A 20 5.08 -3.17 16.48
N ILE A 21 5.68 -2.56 15.47
CA ILE A 21 4.98 -1.83 14.42
C ILE A 21 5.07 -2.61 13.11
N ARG A 22 3.95 -3.13 12.65
CA ARG A 22 3.85 -3.81 11.34
C ARG A 22 3.72 -2.79 10.23
N ILE A 23 4.69 -2.78 9.31
CA ILE A 23 4.67 -1.88 8.15
C ILE A 23 4.13 -2.60 6.94
N PHE A 24 3.16 -1.95 6.28
CA PHE A 24 2.61 -2.37 4.99
C PHE A 24 2.85 -1.29 3.93
N ILE A 25 3.28 -1.72 2.76
CA ILE A 25 3.41 -0.86 1.58
C ILE A 25 2.10 -0.90 0.80
N LEU A 26 1.57 0.27 0.49
CA LEU A 26 0.39 0.45 -0.37
C LEU A 26 0.85 1.16 -1.65
N ALA A 27 0.97 0.42 -2.75
CA ALA A 27 1.52 0.93 -4.00
C ALA A 27 0.68 0.57 -5.22
N GLY A 28 0.73 1.39 -6.26
CA GLY A 28 -0.04 1.17 -7.48
C GLY A 28 -0.50 2.45 -8.16
N GLN A 29 -1.72 2.41 -8.71
CA GLN A 29 -2.29 3.56 -9.43
C GLN A 29 -3.56 4.11 -8.75
N SER A 30 -4.48 4.67 -9.52
CA SER A 30 -5.64 5.41 -9.02
C SER A 30 -6.53 4.61 -8.05
N ASN A 31 -6.77 3.32 -8.30
CA ASN A 31 -7.56 2.48 -7.39
C ASN A 31 -6.79 2.08 -6.10
N MET A 32 -5.47 2.29 -6.04
CA MET A 32 -4.71 2.30 -4.78
C MET A 32 -4.75 3.68 -4.12
N ASN A 33 -4.64 4.77 -4.91
CA ASN A 33 -4.71 6.12 -4.36
C ASN A 33 -6.05 6.36 -3.65
N GLY A 34 -7.16 6.00 -4.30
CA GLY A 34 -8.50 6.02 -3.71
C GLY A 34 -9.34 7.23 -4.10
N PHE A 35 -10.56 6.93 -4.56
CA PHE A 35 -11.55 7.91 -5.04
C PHE A 35 -12.86 7.85 -4.25
N GLY A 36 -12.93 7.05 -3.18
CA GLY A 36 -14.07 7.01 -2.27
C GLY A 36 -14.28 8.33 -1.56
N TYR A 37 -15.51 8.72 -1.28
CA TYR A 37 -15.83 9.98 -0.61
C TYR A 37 -15.89 9.82 0.92
N ASN A 38 -15.20 10.66 1.67
CA ASN A 38 -15.19 10.63 3.14
C ASN A 38 -16.60 10.72 3.76
N LYS A 39 -17.55 11.38 3.07
CA LYS A 39 -18.94 11.47 3.49
C LYS A 39 -19.67 10.12 3.56
N ASP A 40 -19.22 9.16 2.77
CA ASP A 40 -19.82 7.82 2.67
C ASP A 40 -19.25 6.84 3.71
N LEU A 41 -18.26 7.27 4.52
CA LEU A 41 -17.61 6.41 5.49
C LEU A 41 -18.52 6.11 6.69
N PRO A 42 -18.62 4.83 7.09
CA PRO A 42 -19.21 4.47 8.36
C PRO A 42 -18.36 5.02 9.52
N ASN A 43 -18.96 5.23 10.68
CA ASN A 43 -18.32 5.90 11.82
C ASN A 43 -17.07 5.18 12.32
N ASP A 44 -17.03 3.87 12.24
CA ASP A 44 -15.96 3.01 12.69
C ASP A 44 -14.71 3.01 11.76
N LEU A 45 -14.77 3.74 10.64
CA LEU A 45 -13.65 4.01 9.74
C LEU A 45 -13.18 5.48 9.78
N LYS A 46 -13.64 6.28 10.73
CA LYS A 46 -13.30 7.71 10.83
C LYS A 46 -12.18 8.00 11.82
N THR A 47 -11.94 7.13 12.78
CA THR A 47 -10.92 7.32 13.83
C THR A 47 -10.14 6.02 14.07
N PHE A 48 -8.85 6.17 14.27
CA PHE A 48 -7.94 5.05 14.48
C PHE A 48 -7.06 5.28 15.70
N LYS A 49 -6.76 4.20 16.40
CA LYS A 49 -5.78 4.17 17.47
C LYS A 49 -4.67 3.19 17.08
N ASP A 50 -3.42 3.58 17.33
CA ASP A 50 -2.23 2.76 17.03
C ASP A 50 -2.13 2.36 15.53
N VAL A 51 -2.56 3.27 14.66
CA VAL A 51 -2.46 3.14 13.20
C VAL A 51 -1.89 4.42 12.62
N TYR A 52 -0.81 4.29 11.86
CA TYR A 52 -0.05 5.40 11.31
C TYR A 52 0.04 5.30 9.79
N ILE A 53 0.23 6.45 9.13
CA ILE A 53 0.41 6.52 7.68
C ILE A 53 1.50 7.53 7.34
N PHE A 54 2.39 7.13 6.42
CA PHE A 54 3.29 8.02 5.70
C PHE A 54 2.90 8.01 4.22
N GLN A 55 2.53 9.16 3.69
CA GLN A 55 2.25 9.32 2.28
C GLN A 55 3.13 10.44 1.74
N GLY A 56 4.05 10.08 0.83
CA GLY A 56 5.01 11.02 0.30
C GLY A 56 4.52 11.69 -1.00
N ASN A 57 5.17 12.81 -1.34
CA ASN A 57 4.96 13.49 -2.61
C ASN A 57 5.72 12.79 -3.75
N SER A 58 5.35 13.11 -4.97
CA SER A 58 6.09 12.74 -6.18
C SER A 58 6.64 13.99 -6.85
N VAL A 59 7.83 13.87 -7.42
CA VAL A 59 8.53 14.95 -8.13
C VAL A 59 9.23 14.40 -9.37
N PRO A 60 9.62 15.25 -10.33
CA PRO A 60 10.48 14.85 -11.44
C PRO A 60 11.79 14.22 -10.97
N ASP A 61 12.37 13.38 -11.83
CA ASP A 61 13.65 12.75 -11.55
C ASP A 61 14.75 13.81 -11.33
N GLY A 62 15.65 13.49 -10.38
CA GLY A 62 16.71 14.42 -9.98
C GLY A 62 16.30 15.53 -9.02
N ASP A 63 15.03 15.75 -8.74
CA ASP A 63 14.59 16.69 -7.71
C ASP A 63 14.86 16.12 -6.32
N LEU A 64 15.57 16.92 -5.50
CA LEU A 64 15.94 16.56 -4.14
C LEU A 64 14.77 16.55 -3.17
N ASN A 65 13.65 17.20 -3.53
CA ASN A 65 12.45 17.26 -2.71
C ASN A 65 11.49 16.09 -2.94
N GLY A 66 11.92 15.05 -3.64
CA GLY A 66 11.12 13.83 -3.86
C GLY A 66 10.96 12.98 -2.62
N GLY A 67 9.79 12.38 -2.47
CA GLY A 67 9.48 11.48 -1.39
C GLY A 67 9.31 12.14 -0.01
N ILE A 68 9.22 13.48 0.03
CA ILE A 68 8.93 14.20 1.26
C ILE A 68 7.55 13.80 1.76
N GLY A 69 7.46 13.51 3.05
CA GLY A 69 6.23 13.13 3.74
C GLY A 69 6.39 13.24 5.24
N LYS A 70 5.33 12.96 5.94
CA LYS A 70 5.30 12.99 7.40
C LYS A 70 4.41 11.87 7.92
N TRP A 71 4.88 11.14 8.93
CA TRP A 71 4.04 10.22 9.69
C TRP A 71 2.92 10.97 10.40
N ASP A 72 1.71 10.45 10.33
CA ASP A 72 0.55 10.94 11.07
C ASP A 72 -0.31 9.74 11.48
N VAL A 73 -1.18 9.93 12.47
CA VAL A 73 -2.23 8.95 12.77
C VAL A 73 -3.16 8.86 11.57
N LEU A 74 -3.52 7.64 11.17
CA LEU A 74 -4.41 7.43 10.04
C LEU A 74 -5.77 8.10 10.27
N LYS A 75 -6.22 8.85 9.28
CA LYS A 75 -7.51 9.54 9.23
C LYS A 75 -8.08 9.48 7.81
N PRO A 76 -9.40 9.65 7.61
CA PRO A 76 -9.94 9.88 6.28
C PRO A 76 -9.28 11.06 5.57
N GLY A 77 -9.01 10.92 4.27
CA GLY A 77 -8.44 12.02 3.48
C GLY A 77 -7.10 11.71 2.82
N ASN A 78 -6.63 10.46 2.91
CA ASN A 78 -5.41 10.01 2.24
C ASN A 78 -5.64 9.50 0.80
N GLY A 79 -6.77 9.83 0.19
CA GLY A 79 -7.10 9.53 -1.20
C GLY A 79 -6.68 10.61 -2.17
N LYS A 80 -7.30 10.61 -3.34
CA LYS A 80 -7.10 11.61 -4.41
C LYS A 80 -7.19 13.03 -3.86
N GLY A 81 -6.18 13.84 -4.16
CA GLY A 81 -6.09 15.23 -3.70
C GLY A 81 -5.33 15.43 -2.39
N PHE A 82 -4.88 14.37 -1.73
CA PHE A 82 -3.93 14.49 -0.61
C PHE A 82 -2.66 15.21 -1.05
N LYS A 83 -2.11 16.04 -0.17
CA LYS A 83 -0.85 16.76 -0.36
C LYS A 83 -0.03 16.76 0.92
N THR A 84 1.29 16.86 0.76
CA THR A 84 2.23 17.03 1.88
C THR A 84 3.40 17.90 1.46
N ASP A 85 3.93 18.67 2.40
CA ASP A 85 5.18 19.44 2.27
C ASP A 85 6.29 18.91 3.20
N GLY A 86 6.07 17.72 3.79
CA GLY A 86 6.97 17.09 4.76
C GLY A 86 6.86 17.65 6.18
N LYS A 87 6.22 18.79 6.37
CA LYS A 87 5.98 19.42 7.70
C LYS A 87 4.51 19.23 8.11
N ALA A 88 3.60 19.31 7.14
CA ALA A 88 2.18 19.19 7.34
C ALA A 88 1.55 18.33 6.23
N ASN A 89 0.54 17.55 6.61
CA ASN A 89 -0.32 16.80 5.70
C ASN A 89 -1.61 17.56 5.48
N THR A 90 -2.02 17.74 4.21
CA THR A 90 -3.31 18.31 3.82
C THR A 90 -4.21 17.17 3.35
N LEU A 91 -5.19 16.82 4.19
CA LEU A 91 -6.15 15.76 3.90
C LEU A 91 -7.16 16.23 2.83
N SER A 92 -7.58 15.31 1.98
CA SER A 92 -8.61 15.54 0.96
C SER A 92 -10.00 15.10 1.44
N ASP A 93 -11.00 15.21 0.57
CA ASP A 93 -12.34 14.66 0.79
C ASP A 93 -12.47 13.18 0.33
N ARG A 94 -11.33 12.53 0.01
CA ARG A 94 -11.26 11.19 -0.58
C ARG A 94 -10.49 10.22 0.28
N PHE A 95 -10.85 8.94 0.16
CA PHE A 95 -10.15 7.83 0.75
C PHE A 95 -10.00 6.66 -0.23
N GLY A 96 -9.08 5.77 0.06
CA GLY A 96 -8.88 4.50 -0.64
C GLY A 96 -9.08 3.30 0.29
N LEU A 97 -8.42 2.20 -0.03
CA LEU A 97 -8.52 0.96 0.73
C LEU A 97 -7.84 1.01 2.12
N GLU A 98 -7.00 2.02 2.40
CA GLU A 98 -6.16 2.11 3.61
C GLU A 98 -6.94 2.05 4.91
N LEU A 99 -8.14 2.66 4.96
CA LEU A 99 -8.92 2.76 6.19
C LEU A 99 -9.46 1.39 6.64
N SER A 100 -10.15 0.70 5.76
CA SER A 100 -10.72 -0.61 6.05
C SER A 100 -9.66 -1.71 6.16
N PHE A 101 -8.56 -1.60 5.39
CA PHE A 101 -7.39 -2.44 5.54
C PHE A 101 -6.80 -2.33 6.95
N ALA A 102 -6.48 -1.11 7.38
CA ALA A 102 -5.87 -0.88 8.67
C ALA A 102 -6.76 -1.30 9.84
N LYS A 103 -8.06 -1.00 9.76
CA LYS A 103 -9.03 -1.48 10.75
C LYS A 103 -8.99 -2.99 10.87
N ARG A 104 -9.08 -3.70 9.73
CA ARG A 104 -9.08 -5.16 9.73
C ARG A 104 -7.75 -5.74 10.23
N MET A 105 -6.62 -5.13 9.88
CA MET A 105 -5.32 -5.55 10.40
C MET A 105 -5.21 -5.38 11.92
N LYS A 106 -5.76 -4.31 12.49
CA LYS A 106 -5.82 -4.12 13.96
C LYS A 106 -6.70 -5.18 14.65
N GLU A 107 -7.77 -5.63 14.02
CA GLU A 107 -8.60 -6.74 14.52
C GLU A 107 -7.83 -8.07 14.49
N LEU A 108 -7.03 -8.31 13.46
CA LEU A 108 -6.25 -9.53 13.25
C LEU A 108 -4.96 -9.57 14.09
N PHE A 109 -4.36 -8.41 14.35
CA PHE A 109 -3.16 -8.21 15.19
C PHE A 109 -3.44 -7.18 16.29
N PRO A 110 -4.27 -7.49 17.30
CA PRO A 110 -4.75 -6.52 18.28
C PRO A 110 -3.64 -5.89 19.14
N ASN A 111 -2.54 -6.61 19.33
CA ASN A 111 -1.42 -6.19 20.16
C ASN A 111 -0.34 -5.40 19.40
N ASP A 112 -0.33 -5.47 18.07
CA ASP A 112 0.65 -4.78 17.24
C ASP A 112 0.10 -3.42 16.80
N LYS A 113 0.97 -2.42 16.63
CA LYS A 113 0.66 -1.20 15.89
C LYS A 113 0.73 -1.49 14.40
N VAL A 114 -0.02 -0.72 13.61
CA VAL A 114 -0.04 -0.82 12.15
C VAL A 114 0.46 0.50 11.55
N ALA A 115 1.40 0.42 10.63
CA ALA A 115 1.91 1.57 9.90
C ALA A 115 1.85 1.32 8.40
N LEU A 116 1.38 2.31 7.65
CA LEU A 116 1.19 2.25 6.21
C LEU A 116 2.16 3.22 5.54
N ILE A 117 2.93 2.74 4.56
CA ILE A 117 3.68 3.60 3.65
C ILE A 117 2.92 3.57 2.32
N LYS A 118 2.31 4.68 1.96
CA LYS A 118 1.44 4.77 0.78
C LYS A 118 2.08 5.62 -0.31
N TYR A 119 2.20 5.02 -1.51
CA TYR A 119 2.54 5.72 -2.72
C TYR A 119 1.77 5.15 -3.91
N ALA A 120 0.94 5.95 -4.52
CA ALA A 120 0.16 5.58 -5.69
C ALA A 120 -0.08 6.80 -6.59
N ARG A 121 -0.05 6.59 -7.91
CA ARG A 121 -0.29 7.67 -8.88
C ARG A 121 -1.19 7.21 -10.00
N GLU A 122 -2.16 8.06 -10.32
CA GLU A 122 -3.16 7.77 -11.34
C GLU A 122 -2.54 7.57 -12.73
N GLY A 123 -3.11 6.65 -13.51
CA GLY A 123 -2.78 6.43 -14.92
C GLY A 123 -1.41 5.82 -15.18
N THR A 124 -0.67 5.41 -14.15
CA THR A 124 0.69 4.87 -14.30
C THR A 124 0.68 3.43 -14.80
N SER A 125 1.73 3.06 -15.54
CA SER A 125 1.99 1.72 -16.04
C SER A 125 3.21 1.08 -15.37
N ILE A 126 3.41 -0.22 -15.61
CA ILE A 126 4.68 -0.90 -15.32
C ILE A 126 5.48 -1.15 -16.60
N ASP A 127 4.88 -0.99 -17.76
CA ASP A 127 5.55 -0.99 -19.05
C ASP A 127 5.89 0.45 -19.46
N SER A 128 7.16 0.72 -19.79
CA SER A 128 7.64 2.06 -20.13
C SER A 128 7.00 2.63 -21.41
N VAL A 129 6.56 1.78 -22.33
CA VAL A 129 5.85 2.20 -23.55
C VAL A 129 4.45 2.75 -23.21
N ALA A 130 3.82 2.26 -22.16
CA ALA A 130 2.51 2.69 -21.69
C ALA A 130 2.55 3.88 -20.70
N ALA A 131 3.71 4.47 -20.45
CA ALA A 131 3.91 5.52 -19.44
C ALA A 131 3.08 6.79 -19.69
N ALA A 132 2.80 7.16 -20.96
CA ALA A 132 2.16 8.41 -21.38
C ALA A 132 2.74 9.62 -20.60
N ASN A 133 1.85 10.50 -20.09
CA ASN A 133 2.23 11.63 -19.24
C ASN A 133 2.18 11.32 -17.73
N PHE A 134 1.85 10.08 -17.36
CA PHE A 134 1.66 9.68 -15.97
C PHE A 134 2.92 9.08 -15.35
N GLY A 135 3.77 8.50 -16.21
CA GLY A 135 5.00 7.83 -15.79
C GLY A 135 4.84 6.33 -15.56
N CYS A 136 5.94 5.71 -15.18
CA CYS A 136 6.09 4.28 -15.17
C CYS A 136 6.78 3.79 -13.88
N TRP A 137 6.45 2.57 -13.47
CA TRP A 137 7.05 1.87 -12.34
C TRP A 137 8.30 1.04 -12.72
N ASP A 138 8.72 1.09 -13.99
CA ASP A 138 10.00 0.52 -14.40
C ASP A 138 11.14 1.34 -13.79
N ALA A 139 12.08 0.67 -13.10
CA ALA A 139 13.22 1.32 -12.45
C ALA A 139 14.13 2.06 -13.43
N ASP A 140 14.22 1.57 -14.66
CA ASP A 140 15.04 2.16 -15.72
C ASP A 140 14.30 3.22 -16.55
N PHE A 141 13.07 3.56 -16.15
CA PHE A 141 12.27 4.54 -16.87
C PHE A 141 12.94 5.92 -16.89
N ASN A 142 13.22 6.41 -18.07
CA ASN A 142 13.86 7.71 -18.35
C ASN A 142 13.13 8.43 -19.49
N GLY A 143 11.83 8.59 -19.34
CA GLY A 143 10.97 9.24 -20.34
C GLY A 143 11.00 10.76 -20.22
N LYS A 144 10.86 11.46 -21.35
CA LYS A 144 10.70 12.93 -21.37
C LYS A 144 9.40 13.39 -20.71
N ASN A 145 8.37 12.55 -20.75
CA ASN A 145 7.05 12.79 -20.19
C ASN A 145 6.78 11.78 -19.08
N GLY A 146 6.14 12.25 -18.02
CA GLY A 146 5.84 11.42 -16.85
C GLY A 146 7.01 11.31 -15.88
N LEU A 147 6.81 10.54 -14.83
CA LEU A 147 7.76 10.39 -13.72
C LEU A 147 8.19 8.94 -13.60
N ASN A 148 9.44 8.71 -13.18
CA ASN A 148 9.86 7.42 -12.68
C ASN A 148 9.17 7.19 -11.31
N GLN A 149 8.16 6.31 -11.30
CA GLN A 149 7.38 6.04 -10.10
C GLN A 149 8.17 5.19 -9.10
N TYR A 150 9.07 4.33 -9.60
CA TYR A 150 9.89 3.51 -8.74
C TYR A 150 10.92 4.36 -7.97
N ASP A 151 11.54 5.36 -8.59
CA ASP A 151 12.44 6.29 -7.92
C ASP A 151 11.74 7.09 -6.81
N ASN A 152 10.54 7.57 -7.09
CA ASN A 152 9.72 8.22 -6.07
C ASN A 152 9.36 7.26 -4.92
N PHE A 153 8.99 6.02 -5.25
CA PHE A 153 8.74 4.97 -4.26
C PHE A 153 9.97 4.73 -3.35
N LEU A 154 11.17 4.58 -3.93
CA LEU A 154 12.41 4.39 -3.17
C LEU A 154 12.66 5.54 -2.19
N LYS A 155 12.50 6.79 -2.67
CA LYS A 155 12.67 7.99 -1.83
C LYS A 155 11.66 8.01 -0.68
N ILE A 156 10.40 7.67 -0.95
CA ILE A 156 9.32 7.63 0.05
C ILE A 156 9.60 6.58 1.11
N VAL A 157 9.94 5.35 0.71
CA VAL A 157 10.27 4.27 1.66
C VAL A 157 11.49 4.64 2.50
N LYS A 158 12.54 5.16 1.88
CA LYS A 158 13.74 5.64 2.60
C LYS A 158 13.40 6.71 3.64
N ASN A 159 12.62 7.73 3.25
CA ASN A 159 12.24 8.81 4.15
C ASN A 159 11.33 8.33 5.29
N ALA A 160 10.36 7.47 4.99
CA ALA A 160 9.49 6.89 5.99
C ALA A 160 10.26 6.05 7.03
N LEU A 161 11.20 5.22 6.58
CA LEU A 161 12.00 4.33 7.45
C LEU A 161 13.17 5.05 8.14
N SER A 162 13.51 6.29 7.76
CA SER A 162 14.50 7.10 8.48
C SER A 162 13.98 7.59 9.83
N GLU A 163 12.66 7.73 9.99
CA GLU A 163 12.03 8.00 11.28
C GLU A 163 11.87 6.69 12.06
N THR A 164 12.46 6.65 13.25
CA THR A 164 12.46 5.44 14.09
C THR A 164 11.50 5.51 15.26
N ASP A 165 10.83 6.64 15.48
CA ASP A 165 9.79 6.86 16.49
C ASP A 165 8.49 7.26 15.78
N ILE A 166 7.85 6.29 15.12
CA ILE A 166 6.66 6.50 14.29
C ILE A 166 5.46 6.96 15.12
N ASP A 167 5.38 6.51 16.36
CA ASP A 167 4.24 6.80 17.24
C ASP A 167 4.44 8.05 18.13
N GLY A 168 5.62 8.67 18.07
CA GLY A 168 5.93 9.90 18.78
C GLY A 168 6.06 9.74 20.30
N ASN A 169 6.37 8.55 20.79
CA ASN A 169 6.49 8.28 22.24
C ASN A 169 7.89 8.54 22.83
N GLY A 170 8.84 9.00 22.01
CA GLY A 170 10.23 9.28 22.36
C GLY A 170 11.12 8.04 22.43
N LYS A 171 10.67 6.89 21.94
CA LYS A 171 11.42 5.64 21.92
C LYS A 171 11.50 5.09 20.50
N LYS A 172 12.59 4.37 20.24
CA LYS A 172 12.74 3.66 18.98
C LYS A 172 11.75 2.50 18.88
N ASP A 173 11.01 2.45 17.77
CA ASP A 173 10.08 1.37 17.45
C ASP A 173 10.78 0.14 16.90
N GLU A 174 10.22 -1.03 17.15
CA GLU A 174 10.58 -2.29 16.47
C GLU A 174 9.74 -2.39 15.18
N ILE A 175 10.35 -2.05 14.05
CA ILE A 175 9.71 -2.04 12.74
C ILE A 175 9.76 -3.43 12.11
N ILE A 176 8.60 -3.95 11.69
CA ILE A 176 8.47 -5.25 11.03
C ILE A 176 7.84 -5.06 9.65
N PRO A 177 8.62 -5.16 8.54
CA PRO A 177 8.05 -5.26 7.21
C PRO A 177 7.08 -6.44 7.14
N SER A 178 5.82 -6.19 6.76
CA SER A 178 4.77 -7.20 6.88
C SER A 178 4.05 -7.50 5.58
N GLY A 179 4.20 -6.65 4.55
CA GLY A 179 3.68 -6.96 3.24
C GLY A 179 3.55 -5.79 2.28
N ILE A 180 3.30 -6.14 1.02
CA ILE A 180 3.07 -5.22 -0.10
C ILE A 180 1.65 -5.44 -0.61
N LEU A 181 0.89 -4.35 -0.72
CA LEU A 181 -0.42 -4.29 -1.36
C LEU A 181 -0.25 -3.57 -2.70
N TRP A 182 -0.57 -4.26 -3.77
CA TRP A 182 -0.43 -3.74 -5.13
C TRP A 182 -1.78 -3.65 -5.84
N MET A 183 -2.17 -2.44 -6.26
CA MET A 183 -3.39 -2.22 -7.05
C MET A 183 -3.06 -1.37 -8.27
N GLN A 184 -2.82 -2.03 -9.41
CA GLN A 184 -2.43 -1.42 -10.67
C GLN A 184 -2.65 -2.44 -11.80
N GLY A 185 -2.73 -1.98 -13.03
CA GLY A 185 -2.83 -2.79 -14.24
C GLY A 185 -3.68 -2.13 -15.32
N GLU A 186 -4.56 -1.20 -14.94
CA GLU A 186 -5.45 -0.50 -15.86
C GLU A 186 -4.66 0.39 -16.83
N GLY A 187 -3.54 0.97 -16.38
CA GLY A 187 -2.64 1.75 -17.23
C GLY A 187 -2.11 0.91 -18.40
N ASP A 188 -1.59 -0.28 -18.11
CA ASP A 188 -1.08 -1.21 -19.13
C ASP A 188 -2.20 -1.81 -19.98
N ALA A 189 -3.36 -2.09 -19.36
CA ALA A 189 -4.52 -2.66 -20.02
C ALA A 189 -5.23 -1.68 -21.00
N SER A 190 -4.84 -0.41 -21.00
CA SER A 190 -5.38 0.63 -21.90
C SER A 190 -4.79 0.59 -23.30
N TYR A 191 -3.76 -0.21 -23.51
CA TYR A 191 -3.00 -0.29 -24.76
C TYR A 191 -3.22 -1.61 -25.49
N ASP A 192 -2.22 -2.05 -26.24
CA ASP A 192 -2.28 -3.23 -27.10
C ASP A 192 -1.91 -4.53 -26.38
N GLU A 193 -2.02 -5.65 -27.11
CA GLU A 193 -1.74 -6.99 -26.58
C GLU A 193 -0.23 -7.21 -26.30
N GLU A 194 0.66 -6.48 -26.98
CA GLU A 194 2.10 -6.61 -26.78
C GLU A 194 2.48 -6.07 -25.41
N ILE A 195 1.97 -4.88 -25.03
CA ILE A 195 2.16 -4.27 -23.71
C ILE A 195 1.55 -5.16 -22.63
N ALA A 196 0.30 -5.56 -22.78
CA ALA A 196 -0.38 -6.43 -21.82
C ALA A 196 0.32 -7.79 -21.67
N GLY A 197 0.89 -8.33 -22.74
CA GLY A 197 1.65 -9.58 -22.74
C GLY A 197 2.93 -9.54 -21.90
N ARG A 198 3.57 -8.38 -21.79
CA ARG A 198 4.77 -8.17 -20.97
C ARG A 198 4.48 -7.96 -19.49
N TYR A 199 3.22 -7.66 -19.12
CA TYR A 199 2.83 -7.29 -17.75
C TYR A 199 3.31 -8.28 -16.68
N TYR A 200 3.21 -9.60 -16.91
CA TYR A 200 3.67 -10.62 -15.96
C TYR A 200 5.17 -10.49 -15.65
N GLY A 201 5.99 -10.31 -16.68
CA GLY A 201 7.45 -10.18 -16.52
C GLY A 201 7.82 -8.92 -15.73
N HIS A 202 7.23 -7.79 -16.08
CA HIS A 202 7.44 -6.50 -15.41
C HIS A 202 6.94 -6.54 -13.95
N LEU A 203 5.75 -7.11 -13.70
CA LEU A 203 5.23 -7.26 -12.34
C LEU A 203 6.15 -8.08 -11.46
N LYS A 204 6.69 -9.19 -11.97
CA LYS A 204 7.63 -10.04 -11.23
C LYS A 204 8.91 -9.29 -10.86
N ILE A 205 9.49 -8.56 -11.80
CA ILE A 205 10.69 -7.74 -11.57
C ILE A 205 10.39 -6.67 -10.51
N LEU A 206 9.31 -5.92 -10.67
CA LEU A 206 8.92 -4.86 -9.75
C LEU A 206 8.70 -5.36 -8.33
N MET A 207 7.98 -6.48 -8.14
CA MET A 207 7.75 -7.03 -6.80
C MET A 207 9.05 -7.50 -6.14
N ASN A 208 9.97 -8.07 -6.89
CA ASN A 208 11.29 -8.43 -6.36
C ASN A 208 12.11 -7.18 -5.96
N GLN A 209 12.06 -6.12 -6.76
CA GLN A 209 12.73 -4.84 -6.44
C GLN A 209 12.11 -4.18 -5.19
N MET A 210 10.78 -4.21 -5.02
CA MET A 210 10.12 -3.70 -3.83
C MET A 210 10.49 -4.51 -2.57
N ARG A 211 10.58 -5.84 -2.68
CA ARG A 211 11.07 -6.71 -1.60
C ARG A 211 12.51 -6.39 -1.21
N ALA A 212 13.38 -6.23 -2.21
CA ALA A 212 14.78 -5.84 -1.99
C ALA A 212 14.91 -4.49 -1.27
N THR A 213 14.05 -3.52 -1.60
CA THR A 213 14.01 -2.20 -0.93
C THR A 213 13.74 -2.34 0.58
N LEU A 214 12.97 -3.35 0.98
CA LEU A 214 12.63 -3.65 2.38
C LEU A 214 13.54 -4.70 3.01
N LEU A 215 14.60 -5.12 2.30
CA LEU A 215 15.56 -6.14 2.73
C LEU A 215 14.88 -7.45 3.19
N THR A 216 13.79 -7.84 2.52
CA THR A 216 12.99 -9.01 2.88
C THR A 216 12.54 -9.73 1.61
N ASP A 217 13.29 -10.74 1.18
CA ASP A 217 13.11 -11.44 -0.11
C ASP A 217 11.75 -12.12 -0.25
N ASP A 218 11.24 -12.67 0.84
CA ASP A 218 9.98 -13.43 0.87
C ASP A 218 8.79 -12.62 1.40
N LEU A 219 8.89 -11.28 1.40
CA LEU A 219 7.81 -10.44 1.93
C LEU A 219 6.48 -10.74 1.21
N PRO A 220 5.39 -10.98 1.94
CA PRO A 220 4.08 -11.22 1.36
C PRO A 220 3.62 -10.12 0.41
N VAL A 221 3.05 -10.51 -0.74
CA VAL A 221 2.46 -9.60 -1.74
C VAL A 221 1.00 -9.96 -1.96
N VAL A 222 0.11 -8.98 -1.87
CA VAL A 222 -1.28 -9.16 -2.30
C VAL A 222 -1.57 -8.21 -3.44
N ILE A 223 -2.15 -8.75 -4.52
CA ILE A 223 -2.52 -8.00 -5.72
C ILE A 223 -4.04 -7.81 -5.75
N GLY A 224 -4.51 -6.60 -6.01
CA GLY A 224 -5.88 -6.37 -6.41
C GLY A 224 -6.04 -6.68 -7.90
N LYS A 225 -6.85 -7.69 -8.24
CA LYS A 225 -7.15 -8.00 -9.63
C LYS A 225 -7.91 -6.84 -10.25
N ILE A 226 -7.41 -6.28 -11.36
CA ILE A 226 -8.15 -5.23 -12.05
C ILE A 226 -9.49 -5.73 -12.56
N SER A 227 -10.46 -4.84 -12.70
CA SER A 227 -11.76 -5.14 -13.28
C SER A 227 -12.17 -4.05 -14.27
N ASP A 228 -13.16 -4.36 -15.09
CA ASP A 228 -13.68 -3.45 -16.12
C ASP A 228 -15.14 -3.13 -15.83
N SER A 229 -15.50 -1.86 -15.88
CA SER A 229 -16.88 -1.43 -15.68
C SER A 229 -17.80 -1.73 -16.83
N GLY A 230 -17.26 -1.96 -18.03
CA GLY A 230 -18.02 -2.05 -19.27
C GLY A 230 -18.68 -0.73 -19.70
N LYS A 231 -18.46 0.37 -18.99
CA LYS A 231 -19.15 1.66 -19.19
C LYS A 231 -18.49 2.49 -20.29
N ASN A 232 -18.43 1.95 -21.49
CA ASN A 232 -18.11 2.71 -22.70
C ASN A 232 -18.90 2.17 -23.89
N GLU A 233 -18.82 2.84 -25.04
CA GLU A 233 -19.54 2.45 -26.25
C GLU A 233 -19.19 1.04 -26.78
N LYS A 234 -18.01 0.53 -26.43
CA LYS A 234 -17.54 -0.80 -26.81
C LYS A 234 -17.83 -1.86 -25.74
N GLY A 235 -18.50 -1.51 -24.63
CA GLY A 235 -18.74 -2.41 -23.50
C GLY A 235 -17.46 -2.85 -22.75
N ARG A 236 -16.33 -2.17 -23.00
CA ARG A 236 -15.02 -2.50 -22.43
C ARG A 236 -14.18 -1.23 -22.30
N VAL A 237 -13.81 -0.85 -21.08
CA VAL A 237 -12.96 0.31 -20.79
C VAL A 237 -11.49 0.01 -21.03
N TRP A 238 -11.07 -1.21 -20.67
CA TRP A 238 -9.69 -1.68 -20.81
C TRP A 238 -9.58 -2.69 -21.96
N PRO A 239 -9.08 -2.27 -23.16
CA PRO A 239 -9.05 -3.12 -24.35
C PRO A 239 -8.38 -4.49 -24.14
N THR A 240 -7.32 -4.53 -23.35
CA THR A 240 -6.52 -5.73 -23.05
C THR A 240 -6.61 -6.16 -21.59
N GLY A 241 -7.66 -5.75 -20.88
CA GLY A 241 -7.85 -6.03 -19.45
C GLY A 241 -7.76 -7.51 -19.08
N GLU A 242 -8.29 -8.41 -19.92
CA GLU A 242 -8.24 -9.85 -19.68
C GLU A 242 -6.83 -10.41 -19.69
N LEU A 243 -5.94 -9.89 -20.54
CA LEU A 243 -4.53 -10.30 -20.60
C LEU A 243 -3.77 -9.89 -19.33
N VAL A 244 -4.00 -8.66 -18.85
CA VAL A 244 -3.43 -8.19 -17.60
C VAL A 244 -3.98 -8.98 -16.42
N GLN A 245 -5.28 -9.26 -16.36
CA GLN A 245 -5.89 -10.13 -15.35
C GLN A 245 -5.28 -11.54 -15.34
N TYR A 246 -5.04 -12.11 -16.52
CA TYR A 246 -4.36 -13.40 -16.65
C TYR A 246 -2.92 -13.33 -16.11
N ALA A 247 -2.19 -12.27 -16.43
CA ALA A 247 -0.84 -12.05 -15.94
C ALA A 247 -0.78 -11.93 -14.41
N GLN A 248 -1.76 -11.24 -13.80
CA GLN A 248 -1.91 -11.14 -12.33
C GLN A 248 -2.17 -12.52 -11.69
N GLU A 249 -3.05 -13.34 -12.28
CA GLU A 249 -3.30 -14.72 -11.83
C GLU A 249 -2.06 -15.62 -12.02
N LYS A 250 -1.31 -15.44 -13.11
CA LYS A 250 -0.06 -16.15 -13.36
C LYS A 250 0.99 -15.82 -12.31
N PHE A 251 1.09 -14.54 -11.90
CA PHE A 251 2.04 -14.10 -10.88
C PHE A 251 1.84 -14.87 -9.58
N ILE A 252 0.63 -14.92 -9.04
CA ILE A 252 0.36 -15.60 -7.77
C ILE A 252 0.53 -17.13 -7.83
N LYS A 253 0.45 -17.73 -9.02
CA LYS A 253 0.73 -19.17 -9.20
C LYS A 253 2.23 -19.47 -9.17
N THR A 254 3.06 -18.49 -9.49
CA THR A 254 4.52 -18.64 -9.57
C THR A 254 5.26 -18.06 -8.39
N ASP A 255 4.58 -17.29 -7.53
CA ASP A 255 5.11 -16.71 -6.30
C ASP A 255 4.39 -17.28 -5.08
N LYS A 256 5.12 -18.05 -4.27
CA LYS A 256 4.57 -18.76 -3.09
C LYS A 256 4.11 -17.82 -1.97
N ASN A 257 4.61 -16.58 -1.96
CA ASN A 257 4.29 -15.58 -0.96
C ASN A 257 3.38 -14.49 -1.55
N ALA A 258 2.60 -14.82 -2.58
CA ALA A 258 1.65 -13.91 -3.20
C ALA A 258 0.21 -14.44 -3.16
N ALA A 259 -0.75 -13.51 -3.06
CA ALA A 259 -2.19 -13.76 -3.16
C ALA A 259 -2.87 -12.67 -3.99
N ILE A 260 -4.15 -12.87 -4.32
CA ILE A 260 -4.90 -11.95 -5.17
C ILE A 260 -6.34 -11.75 -4.68
N VAL A 261 -6.75 -10.50 -4.57
CA VAL A 261 -8.14 -10.11 -4.30
C VAL A 261 -8.93 -10.11 -5.60
N ARG A 262 -9.97 -10.95 -5.68
CA ARG A 262 -10.82 -11.11 -6.87
C ARG A 262 -12.20 -10.47 -6.73
N SER A 263 -12.53 -9.91 -5.56
CA SER A 263 -13.83 -9.29 -5.30
C SER A 263 -14.08 -8.05 -6.15
N THR A 264 -13.04 -7.42 -6.68
CA THR A 264 -13.10 -6.27 -7.61
C THR A 264 -14.06 -6.47 -8.79
N LYS A 265 -14.25 -7.71 -9.25
CA LYS A 265 -15.20 -8.08 -10.32
C LYS A 265 -16.65 -7.68 -9.98
N LYS A 266 -16.98 -7.56 -8.69
CA LYS A 266 -18.34 -7.29 -8.21
C LYS A 266 -18.55 -5.83 -7.79
N TYR A 267 -17.52 -4.98 -7.91
CA TYR A 267 -17.62 -3.62 -7.43
C TYR A 267 -18.37 -2.73 -8.41
N ASN A 268 -19.13 -1.82 -7.84
CA ASN A 268 -19.67 -0.70 -8.60
C ASN A 268 -18.58 0.35 -8.83
N TYR A 269 -18.83 1.17 -9.84
CA TYR A 269 -17.98 2.29 -10.18
C TYR A 269 -18.67 3.59 -9.82
N GLY A 270 -17.87 4.59 -9.44
CA GLY A 270 -18.34 5.90 -9.06
C GLY A 270 -18.89 6.71 -10.24
N ASN A 271 -18.53 7.99 -10.30
CA ASN A 271 -19.03 8.91 -11.33
C ASN A 271 -18.33 8.75 -12.70
N ASP A 272 -17.30 7.94 -12.74
CA ASP A 272 -16.54 7.65 -13.97
C ASP A 272 -16.42 6.14 -14.19
N PRO A 273 -15.98 5.67 -15.36
CA PRO A 273 -15.88 4.24 -15.63
C PRO A 273 -14.62 3.57 -15.09
N TRP A 274 -13.73 4.28 -14.40
CA TRP A 274 -12.39 3.81 -14.01
C TRP A 274 -12.24 3.52 -12.53
N HIS A 275 -12.99 4.22 -11.66
CA HIS A 275 -12.78 4.19 -10.22
C HIS A 275 -13.95 3.57 -9.50
N TYR A 276 -13.65 2.69 -8.53
CA TYR A 276 -14.67 2.06 -7.71
C TYR A 276 -15.44 3.10 -6.89
N ASP A 277 -16.65 2.75 -6.47
CA ASP A 277 -17.40 3.53 -5.51
C ASP A 277 -16.82 3.39 -4.09
N SER A 278 -17.34 4.16 -3.15
CA SER A 278 -16.88 4.16 -1.75
C SER A 278 -17.02 2.79 -1.09
N ALA A 279 -18.09 2.06 -1.39
CA ALA A 279 -18.30 0.71 -0.85
C ALA A 279 -17.27 -0.28 -1.40
N GLY A 280 -16.91 -0.16 -2.68
CA GLY A 280 -15.86 -0.96 -3.31
C GLY A 280 -14.51 -0.79 -2.62
N TYR A 281 -14.09 0.45 -2.30
CA TYR A 281 -12.84 0.67 -1.57
C TYR A 281 -12.85 0.10 -0.16
N ILE A 282 -13.99 0.18 0.54
CA ILE A 282 -14.13 -0.40 1.88
C ILE A 282 -14.00 -1.93 1.83
N ASP A 283 -14.67 -2.59 0.89
CA ASP A 283 -14.57 -4.04 0.71
C ASP A 283 -13.18 -4.46 0.25
N LEU A 284 -12.57 -3.69 -0.66
CA LEU A 284 -11.22 -3.93 -1.17
C LEU A 284 -10.19 -3.99 -0.04
N GLY A 285 -10.20 -3.01 0.87
CA GLY A 285 -9.26 -3.00 1.98
C GLY A 285 -9.43 -4.18 2.94
N LYS A 286 -10.67 -4.56 3.24
CA LYS A 286 -10.95 -5.76 4.06
C LYS A 286 -10.40 -7.03 3.40
N ASN A 287 -10.64 -7.21 2.11
CA ASN A 287 -10.15 -8.39 1.38
C ASN A 287 -8.62 -8.43 1.27
N PHE A 288 -7.97 -7.28 1.07
CA PHE A 288 -6.50 -7.20 1.13
C PHE A 288 -5.97 -7.64 2.50
N ALA A 289 -6.61 -7.22 3.59
CA ALA A 289 -6.21 -7.58 4.95
C ALA A 289 -6.36 -9.09 5.20
N GLU A 290 -7.45 -9.69 4.75
CA GLU A 290 -7.67 -11.15 4.89
C GLU A 290 -6.62 -11.96 4.11
N GLU A 291 -6.33 -11.57 2.87
CA GLU A 291 -5.37 -12.32 2.06
C GLU A 291 -3.93 -12.15 2.58
N ILE A 292 -3.52 -10.94 2.98
CA ILE A 292 -2.17 -10.74 3.50
C ILE A 292 -1.97 -11.40 4.87
N PHE A 293 -3.01 -11.43 5.71
CA PHE A 293 -2.95 -12.12 7.00
C PHE A 293 -2.67 -13.61 6.84
N LYS A 294 -3.34 -14.29 5.91
CA LYS A 294 -3.09 -15.70 5.59
C LYS A 294 -1.63 -15.95 5.20
N LEU A 295 -1.08 -15.06 4.35
CA LEU A 295 0.32 -15.16 3.92
C LEU A 295 1.30 -14.93 5.09
N ILE A 296 1.05 -13.92 5.94
CA ILE A 296 1.88 -13.63 7.11
C ILE A 296 1.89 -14.83 8.06
N LYS A 297 0.74 -15.44 8.35
CA LYS A 297 0.66 -16.61 9.22
C LYS A 297 1.45 -17.79 8.66
N ASN A 298 1.38 -18.02 7.36
CA ASN A 298 2.18 -19.06 6.70
C ASN A 298 3.68 -18.73 6.72
N PHE A 299 4.05 -17.45 6.65
CA PHE A 299 5.43 -17.00 6.69
C PHE A 299 6.02 -17.12 8.11
N GLU A 300 5.30 -16.63 9.14
CA GLU A 300 5.70 -16.70 10.56
C GLU A 300 5.71 -18.12 11.12
N SER A 301 5.01 -19.08 10.49
CA SER A 301 4.97 -20.48 10.92
C SER A 301 6.08 -21.36 10.34
N LYS A 302 6.91 -20.81 9.44
CA LYS A 302 8.07 -21.54 8.91
C LYS A 302 9.17 -21.59 9.99
N PRO A 303 9.76 -22.77 10.27
CA PRO A 303 10.81 -22.94 11.28
C PRO A 303 12.09 -22.19 10.92
#